data_cc172da52e89d748790b178e21b84577
#
_entry.id   cc172da52e89d748790b178e21b84577
#
_cell.length_a   1.000
_cell.length_b   1.000
_cell.length_c   1.000
_cell.angle_alpha   90.00
_cell.angle_beta   90.00
_cell.angle_gamma   90.00
#
_symmetry.space_group_name_H-M   'P 1'
#
loop_
_entity.id
_entity.type
_entity.pdbx_description
1 polymer ?
#
loop_
_entity_poly.entity_id
_entity_poly.type
_entity_poly.pdbx_seq_one_letter_code
_entity_poly.pdbx_strand_id
1 'polypeptide(L)'
;MTKKKISLENDTVLQFIVDELISLYHCHTIILYGSRARGDFTLTSDYDVAGIKEKGDKQRIARFDEAHRVYHDIFVYPENAFDAISDEHLCMSDGIVVIEKEHFGIELLKKLSAALTLSESIPPDEITARKVWYQKMLARASTRDLEGKFRHIWSIFTILEDYFIFRELRYQGPKKAFKYLETHDPETLSLFDKAITNIDNLDALNKLITRVIKIDKK
;
A
#
# COMPACT_ATOMS: atom_id res chain seq x y z
N MET A 1 -12.82 -9.57 17.13
CA MET A 1 -13.53 -9.70 15.84
C MET A 1 -13.00 -10.92 15.13
N THR A 2 -13.84 -11.93 14.90
CA THR A 2 -13.46 -13.18 14.23
C THR A 2 -13.13 -12.87 12.78
N LYS A 3 -11.88 -13.07 12.35
CA LYS A 3 -11.48 -12.96 10.95
C LYS A 3 -12.37 -13.90 10.13
N LYS A 4 -13.18 -13.37 9.24
CA LYS A 4 -13.95 -14.15 8.28
C LYS A 4 -12.92 -14.82 7.36
N LYS A 5 -12.66 -16.11 7.57
CA LYS A 5 -11.88 -16.92 6.63
C LYS A 5 -12.70 -16.98 5.36
N ILE A 6 -12.17 -16.40 4.26
CA ILE A 6 -12.81 -16.53 2.96
C ILE A 6 -12.81 -18.03 2.65
N SER A 7 -13.98 -18.63 2.53
CA SER A 7 -14.12 -19.90 1.86
C SER A 7 -13.97 -19.61 0.36
N LEU A 8 -12.77 -19.81 -0.17
CA LEU A 8 -12.46 -19.65 -1.60
C LEU A 8 -13.41 -20.45 -2.48
N GLU A 9 -13.96 -21.52 -1.95
CA GLU A 9 -14.90 -22.44 -2.62
C GLU A 9 -16.27 -21.81 -2.94
N ASN A 10 -16.63 -20.69 -2.29
CA ASN A 10 -17.94 -20.06 -2.47
C ASN A 10 -17.86 -18.65 -3.09
N ASP A 11 -16.67 -18.19 -3.49
CA ASP A 11 -16.48 -16.88 -4.13
C ASP A 11 -16.49 -17.04 -5.66
N THR A 12 -17.69 -16.90 -6.24
CA THR A 12 -17.90 -17.08 -7.69
C THR A 12 -17.13 -16.08 -8.54
N VAL A 13 -16.87 -14.86 -8.03
CA VAL A 13 -16.09 -13.84 -8.73
C VAL A 13 -14.62 -14.25 -8.77
N LEU A 14 -14.08 -14.68 -7.63
CA LEU A 14 -12.71 -15.16 -7.57
C LEU A 14 -12.52 -16.41 -8.46
N GLN A 15 -13.48 -17.33 -8.44
CA GLN A 15 -13.43 -18.51 -9.29
C GLN A 15 -13.38 -18.13 -10.77
N PHE A 16 -14.21 -17.19 -11.21
CA PHE A 16 -14.18 -16.67 -12.58
C PHE A 16 -12.81 -16.09 -12.95
N ILE A 17 -12.20 -15.28 -12.06
CA ILE A 17 -10.87 -14.70 -12.27
C ILE A 17 -9.81 -15.81 -12.38
N VAL A 18 -9.90 -16.82 -11.52
CA VAL A 18 -8.97 -17.98 -11.53
C VAL A 18 -9.06 -18.75 -12.84
N ASP A 19 -10.27 -19.08 -13.28
CA ASP A 19 -10.50 -19.84 -14.52
C ASP A 19 -9.98 -19.07 -15.75
N GLU A 20 -10.18 -17.76 -15.79
CA GLU A 20 -9.63 -16.88 -16.82
C GLU A 20 -8.09 -16.87 -16.81
N LEU A 21 -7.47 -16.72 -15.65
CA LEU A 21 -6.03 -16.70 -15.52
C LEU A 21 -5.37 -18.02 -15.95
N ILE A 22 -6.00 -19.13 -15.67
CA ILE A 22 -5.53 -20.45 -16.12
C ILE A 22 -5.73 -20.61 -17.62
N SER A 23 -6.93 -20.36 -18.12
CA SER A 23 -7.30 -20.71 -19.48
C SER A 23 -6.72 -19.77 -20.54
N LEU A 24 -6.70 -18.44 -20.28
CA LEU A 24 -6.26 -17.44 -21.25
C LEU A 24 -4.82 -16.99 -21.05
N TYR A 25 -4.36 -16.93 -19.78
CA TYR A 25 -3.03 -16.42 -19.47
C TYR A 25 -2.02 -17.51 -19.10
N HIS A 26 -2.46 -18.77 -19.01
CA HIS A 26 -1.65 -19.93 -18.67
C HIS A 26 -0.90 -19.78 -17.34
N CYS A 27 -1.56 -19.12 -16.38
CA CYS A 27 -1.01 -18.97 -15.03
C CYS A 27 -1.05 -20.32 -14.30
N HIS A 28 0.08 -20.70 -13.72
CA HIS A 28 0.22 -21.92 -12.92
C HIS A 28 0.12 -21.66 -11.41
N THR A 29 0.27 -20.39 -11.01
CA THR A 29 0.16 -19.95 -9.62
C THR A 29 -0.67 -18.68 -9.56
N ILE A 30 -1.59 -18.61 -8.60
CA ILE A 30 -2.50 -17.48 -8.42
C ILE A 30 -2.52 -17.09 -6.94
N ILE A 31 -2.30 -15.82 -6.67
CA ILE A 31 -2.27 -15.23 -5.34
C ILE A 31 -3.35 -14.15 -5.25
N LEU A 32 -4.29 -14.31 -4.33
CA LEU A 32 -5.19 -13.24 -3.91
C LEU A 32 -4.48 -12.40 -2.86
N TYR A 33 -4.47 -11.07 -2.98
CA TYR A 33 -3.86 -10.18 -1.99
C TYR A 33 -4.78 -9.01 -1.63
N GLY A 34 -4.28 -7.99 -0.96
CA GLY A 34 -5.09 -6.85 -0.58
C GLY A 34 -6.13 -7.13 0.51
N SER A 35 -7.23 -6.36 0.52
CA SER A 35 -8.22 -6.40 1.60
C SER A 35 -8.97 -7.73 1.69
N ARG A 36 -9.22 -8.37 0.55
CA ARG A 36 -9.93 -9.67 0.51
C ARG A 36 -9.09 -10.78 1.11
N ALA A 37 -7.80 -10.82 0.81
CA ALA A 37 -6.88 -11.78 1.42
C ALA A 37 -6.74 -11.58 2.93
N ARG A 38 -6.70 -10.33 3.39
CA ARG A 38 -6.59 -10.01 4.83
C ARG A 38 -7.89 -10.21 5.61
N GLY A 39 -9.05 -10.29 4.92
CA GLY A 39 -10.37 -10.39 5.55
C GLY A 39 -10.90 -9.05 6.09
N ASP A 40 -10.30 -7.91 5.73
CA ASP A 40 -10.75 -6.57 6.10
C ASP A 40 -11.50 -5.85 4.94
N PHE A 41 -12.10 -6.64 4.05
CA PHE A 41 -12.83 -6.16 2.88
C PHE A 41 -14.28 -5.77 3.18
N THR A 42 -14.82 -4.92 2.31
CA THR A 42 -16.23 -4.58 2.19
C THR A 42 -16.83 -5.21 0.93
N LEU A 43 -18.14 -5.09 0.74
CA LEU A 43 -18.81 -5.58 -0.48
C LEU A 43 -18.28 -4.92 -1.76
N THR A 44 -17.79 -3.69 -1.65
CA THR A 44 -17.27 -2.90 -2.78
C THR A 44 -15.74 -2.97 -2.91
N SER A 45 -15.07 -3.77 -2.08
CA SER A 45 -13.62 -3.92 -2.18
C SER A 45 -13.23 -4.65 -3.46
N ASP A 46 -12.13 -4.20 -4.07
CA ASP A 46 -11.58 -4.75 -5.30
C ASP A 46 -11.08 -6.19 -5.10
N TYR A 47 -10.93 -6.91 -6.21
CA TYR A 47 -10.18 -8.14 -6.26
C TYR A 47 -8.77 -7.83 -6.75
N ASP A 48 -7.82 -7.85 -5.82
CA ASP A 48 -6.40 -7.73 -6.10
C ASP A 48 -5.82 -9.13 -6.30
N VAL A 49 -5.45 -9.49 -7.54
CA VAL A 49 -5.01 -10.84 -7.88
C VAL A 49 -3.71 -10.80 -8.68
N ALA A 50 -2.77 -11.68 -8.35
CA ALA A 50 -1.58 -11.91 -9.14
C ALA A 50 -1.60 -13.32 -9.71
N GLY A 51 -1.54 -13.43 -11.05
CA GLY A 51 -1.30 -14.67 -11.77
C GLY A 51 0.16 -14.77 -12.16
N ILE A 52 0.77 -15.94 -12.00
CA ILE A 52 2.15 -16.21 -12.37
C ILE A 52 2.19 -17.28 -13.46
N LYS A 53 2.92 -17.01 -14.55
CA LYS A 53 3.15 -17.88 -15.71
C LYS A 53 4.64 -18.13 -15.91
N GLU A 54 5.01 -19.18 -16.61
CA GLU A 54 6.41 -19.53 -16.82
C GLU A 54 7.22 -18.43 -17.54
N LYS A 55 6.66 -17.86 -18.62
CA LYS A 55 7.38 -16.91 -19.51
C LYS A 55 6.43 -15.86 -20.10
N GLY A 56 7.01 -14.81 -20.66
CA GLY A 56 6.32 -13.76 -21.41
C GLY A 56 6.37 -12.42 -20.69
N ASP A 57 5.58 -11.46 -21.16
CA ASP A 57 5.58 -10.11 -20.62
C ASP A 57 4.62 -9.98 -19.43
N LYS A 58 4.95 -9.07 -18.52
CA LYS A 58 4.03 -8.60 -17.48
C LYS A 58 2.82 -7.94 -18.13
N GLN A 59 1.65 -8.23 -17.59
CA GLN A 59 0.38 -7.65 -18.04
C GLN A 59 -0.41 -7.15 -16.83
N ARG A 60 -1.27 -6.14 -17.05
CA ARG A 60 -2.25 -5.67 -16.07
C ARG A 60 -3.64 -5.68 -16.70
N ILE A 61 -4.59 -6.24 -16.00
CA ILE A 61 -6.00 -6.27 -16.37
C ILE A 61 -6.76 -5.53 -15.28
N ALA A 62 -7.18 -4.29 -15.59
CA ALA A 62 -7.99 -3.49 -14.69
C ALA A 62 -9.37 -3.31 -15.34
N ARG A 63 -10.42 -3.79 -14.67
CA ARG A 63 -11.78 -3.71 -15.19
C ARG A 63 -12.81 -3.60 -14.06
N PHE A 64 -13.96 -3.02 -14.38
CA PHE A 64 -15.14 -3.03 -13.53
C PHE A 64 -16.05 -4.19 -13.95
N ASP A 65 -16.43 -5.03 -13.01
CA ASP A 65 -17.41 -6.09 -13.19
C ASP A 65 -18.82 -5.51 -12.89
N GLU A 66 -19.57 -5.25 -13.92
CA GLU A 66 -20.92 -4.66 -13.83
C GLU A 66 -21.91 -5.57 -13.10
N ALA A 67 -21.78 -6.90 -13.25
CA ALA A 67 -22.70 -7.86 -12.66
C ALA A 67 -22.53 -7.92 -11.13
N HIS A 68 -21.31 -7.86 -10.64
CA HIS A 68 -20.99 -7.96 -9.22
C HIS A 68 -20.67 -6.60 -8.59
N ARG A 69 -20.58 -5.52 -9.40
CA ARG A 69 -20.27 -4.13 -8.99
C ARG A 69 -18.96 -4.02 -8.20
N VAL A 70 -17.93 -4.69 -8.67
CA VAL A 70 -16.60 -4.70 -8.08
C VAL A 70 -15.52 -4.46 -9.14
N TYR A 71 -14.38 -3.92 -8.71
CA TYR A 71 -13.21 -3.80 -9.58
C TYR A 71 -12.33 -5.04 -9.48
N HIS A 72 -11.75 -5.41 -10.62
CA HIS A 72 -10.67 -6.39 -10.70
C HIS A 72 -9.39 -5.66 -11.04
N ASP A 73 -8.37 -5.77 -10.21
CA ASP A 73 -7.00 -5.31 -10.47
C ASP A 73 -6.09 -6.54 -10.48
N ILE A 74 -5.83 -7.04 -11.68
CA ILE A 74 -5.15 -8.32 -11.89
C ILE A 74 -3.81 -8.05 -12.56
N PHE A 75 -2.75 -8.55 -11.96
CA PHE A 75 -1.42 -8.56 -12.58
C PHE A 75 -1.04 -9.99 -12.99
N VAL A 76 -0.55 -10.13 -14.21
CA VAL A 76 0.04 -11.38 -14.71
C VAL A 76 1.54 -11.17 -14.84
N TYR A 77 2.31 -11.94 -14.10
CA TYR A 77 3.76 -11.88 -14.09
C TYR A 77 4.39 -13.13 -14.69
N PRO A 78 5.49 -13.02 -15.44
CA PRO A 78 6.36 -14.17 -15.68
C PRO A 78 7.15 -14.51 -14.41
N GLU A 79 7.58 -15.77 -14.25
CA GLU A 79 8.36 -16.20 -13.06
C GLU A 79 9.59 -15.33 -12.82
N ASN A 80 10.32 -14.98 -13.88
CA ASN A 80 11.55 -14.20 -13.78
C ASN A 80 11.33 -12.75 -13.30
N ALA A 81 10.09 -12.26 -13.24
CA ALA A 81 9.79 -10.97 -12.62
C ALA A 81 10.17 -10.93 -11.13
N PHE A 82 10.24 -12.11 -10.49
CA PHE A 82 10.55 -12.28 -9.08
C PHE A 82 12.01 -12.65 -8.79
N ASP A 83 12.88 -12.64 -9.79
CA ASP A 83 14.33 -12.82 -9.59
C ASP A 83 14.90 -11.67 -8.76
N ALA A 84 14.40 -10.44 -9.00
CA ALA A 84 14.63 -9.27 -8.17
C ALA A 84 13.31 -8.73 -7.61
N ILE A 85 13.18 -8.72 -6.29
CA ILE A 85 11.99 -8.16 -5.64
C ILE A 85 12.06 -6.63 -5.70
N SER A 86 10.99 -6.02 -6.20
CA SER A 86 10.78 -4.56 -6.22
C SER A 86 9.60 -4.19 -5.33
N ASP A 87 9.43 -2.91 -5.05
CA ASP A 87 8.36 -2.39 -4.20
C ASP A 87 6.95 -2.75 -4.70
N GLU A 88 6.77 -2.82 -6.01
CA GLU A 88 5.49 -3.22 -6.62
C GLU A 88 5.06 -4.64 -6.22
N HIS A 89 6.02 -5.54 -5.96
CA HIS A 89 5.73 -6.90 -5.55
C HIS A 89 5.32 -7.02 -4.08
N LEU A 90 5.73 -6.08 -3.25
CA LEU A 90 5.55 -6.16 -1.79
C LEU A 90 4.08 -6.02 -1.35
N CYS A 91 3.21 -5.46 -2.21
CA CYS A 91 1.77 -5.42 -1.95
C CYS A 91 1.15 -6.82 -1.80
N MET A 92 1.78 -7.84 -2.41
CA MET A 92 1.34 -9.25 -2.34
C MET A 92 1.81 -9.99 -1.08
N SER A 93 2.69 -9.39 -0.25
CA SER A 93 3.35 -10.07 0.89
C SER A 93 2.40 -10.66 1.93
N ASP A 94 1.19 -10.12 2.06
CA ASP A 94 0.12 -10.60 2.94
C ASP A 94 -0.98 -11.38 2.18
N GLY A 95 -0.63 -11.86 0.98
CA GLY A 95 -1.53 -12.60 0.10
C GLY A 95 -1.81 -14.03 0.57
N ILE A 96 -2.77 -14.64 -0.11
CA ILE A 96 -3.17 -16.03 0.06
C ILE A 96 -2.97 -16.75 -1.28
N VAL A 97 -2.27 -17.87 -1.27
CA VAL A 97 -2.13 -18.72 -2.43
C VAL A 97 -3.47 -19.40 -2.71
N VAL A 98 -4.04 -19.18 -3.90
CA VAL A 98 -5.30 -19.79 -4.35
C VAL A 98 -5.02 -21.08 -5.10
N ILE A 99 -4.08 -21.03 -6.02
CA ILE A 99 -3.56 -22.17 -6.78
C ILE A 99 -2.05 -22.02 -6.90
N GLU A 100 -1.31 -23.11 -6.89
CA GLU A 100 0.13 -23.09 -7.10
C GLU A 100 0.67 -24.36 -7.77
N LYS A 101 1.79 -24.21 -8.47
CA LYS A 101 2.63 -25.28 -9.00
C LYS A 101 3.84 -25.42 -8.07
N GLU A 102 4.09 -26.63 -7.58
CA GLU A 102 5.34 -27.00 -6.88
C GLU A 102 5.75 -26.05 -5.73
N HIS A 103 4.79 -25.54 -4.96
CA HIS A 103 4.99 -24.61 -3.84
C HIS A 103 5.51 -23.21 -4.23
N PHE A 104 5.47 -22.85 -5.52
CA PHE A 104 5.97 -21.56 -6.00
C PHE A 104 5.34 -20.38 -5.28
N GLY A 105 4.01 -20.39 -5.09
CA GLY A 105 3.29 -19.29 -4.43
C GLY A 105 3.70 -19.12 -2.97
N ILE A 106 3.80 -20.20 -2.23
CA ILE A 106 4.23 -20.18 -0.82
C ILE A 106 5.65 -19.66 -0.67
N GLU A 107 6.59 -20.12 -1.51
CA GLU A 107 7.98 -19.66 -1.46
C GLU A 107 8.10 -18.20 -1.89
N LEU A 108 7.32 -17.75 -2.87
CA LEU A 108 7.26 -16.35 -3.26
C LEU A 108 6.75 -15.49 -2.11
N LEU A 109 5.66 -15.84 -1.45
CA LEU A 109 5.14 -15.07 -0.31
C LEU A 109 6.13 -14.99 0.86
N LYS A 110 6.90 -16.05 1.14
CA LYS A 110 7.99 -16.02 2.11
C LYS A 110 9.08 -15.03 1.71
N LYS A 111 9.50 -15.05 0.44
CA LYS A 111 10.50 -14.11 -0.11
C LYS A 111 10.03 -12.67 -0.02
N LEU A 112 8.76 -12.39 -0.35
CA LEU A 112 8.16 -11.06 -0.25
C LEU A 112 8.06 -10.58 1.21
N SER A 113 7.63 -11.45 2.13
CA SER A 113 7.57 -11.13 3.56
C SER A 113 8.96 -10.81 4.13
N ALA A 114 9.97 -11.56 3.74
CA ALA A 114 11.36 -11.27 4.15
C ALA A 114 11.85 -9.92 3.60
N ALA A 115 11.58 -9.63 2.32
CA ALA A 115 11.92 -8.35 1.71
C ALA A 115 11.19 -7.17 2.36
N LEU A 116 9.95 -7.36 2.81
CA LEU A 116 9.17 -6.33 3.49
C LEU A 116 9.77 -5.92 4.83
N THR A 117 10.49 -6.81 5.51
CA THR A 117 11.13 -6.52 6.82
C THR A 117 12.43 -5.72 6.69
N LEU A 118 12.99 -5.63 5.48
CA LEU A 118 14.19 -4.82 5.25
C LEU A 118 13.79 -3.36 5.31
N SER A 119 14.33 -2.63 6.31
CA SER A 119 14.19 -1.18 6.37
C SER A 119 15.11 -0.52 5.36
N GLU A 120 14.60 0.50 4.68
CA GLU A 120 15.43 1.39 3.87
C GLU A 120 15.84 2.58 4.72
N SER A 121 17.09 2.62 5.15
CA SER A 121 17.62 3.83 5.77
C SER A 121 17.94 4.84 4.68
N ILE A 122 17.43 6.06 4.82
CA ILE A 122 17.85 7.17 3.96
C ILE A 122 19.07 7.88 4.58
N PRO A 123 19.95 8.46 3.74
CA PRO A 123 21.11 9.21 4.23
C PRO A 123 20.70 10.38 5.15
N PRO A 124 21.52 10.73 6.17
CA PRO A 124 21.19 11.82 7.09
C PRO A 124 21.04 13.20 6.43
N ASP A 125 21.76 13.44 5.35
CA ASP A 125 21.65 14.66 4.53
C ASP A 125 20.30 14.73 3.80
N GLU A 126 19.79 13.61 3.31
CA GLU A 126 18.44 13.54 2.71
C GLU A 126 17.35 13.83 3.76
N ILE A 127 17.47 13.28 4.98
CA ILE A 127 16.57 13.60 6.09
C ILE A 127 16.58 15.11 6.37
N THR A 128 17.78 15.71 6.38
CA THR A 128 17.94 17.15 6.61
C THR A 128 17.31 17.96 5.48
N ALA A 129 17.51 17.57 4.23
CA ALA A 129 16.91 18.21 3.06
C ALA A 129 15.37 18.16 3.10
N ARG A 130 14.78 17.02 3.45
CA ARG A 130 13.33 16.88 3.60
C ARG A 130 12.76 17.76 4.72
N LYS A 131 13.44 17.87 5.85
CA LYS A 131 13.03 18.79 6.94
C LYS A 131 13.00 20.25 6.50
N VAL A 132 14.03 20.69 5.76
CA VAL A 132 14.09 22.05 5.18
C VAL A 132 12.97 22.24 4.14
N TRP A 133 12.69 21.22 3.34
CA TRP A 133 11.61 21.27 2.37
C TRP A 133 10.25 21.48 3.03
N TYR A 134 9.95 20.83 4.17
CA TYR A 134 8.70 21.06 4.91
C TYR A 134 8.57 22.47 5.45
N GLN A 135 9.64 23.07 5.92
CA GLN A 135 9.63 24.49 6.34
C GLN A 135 9.23 25.41 5.17
N LYS A 136 9.79 25.15 3.98
CA LYS A 136 9.44 25.87 2.75
C LYS A 136 7.98 25.64 2.35
N MET A 137 7.48 24.40 2.48
CA MET A 137 6.07 24.10 2.16
C MET A 137 5.10 24.80 3.12
N LEU A 138 5.40 24.84 4.41
CA LEU A 138 4.62 25.59 5.40
C LEU A 138 4.55 27.09 5.05
N ALA A 139 5.69 27.69 4.70
CA ALA A 139 5.73 29.10 4.29
C ALA A 139 4.87 29.37 3.05
N ARG A 140 4.85 28.45 2.07
CA ARG A 140 4.00 28.55 0.87
C ARG A 140 2.53 28.30 1.18
N ALA A 141 2.22 27.32 2.03
CA ALA A 141 0.84 27.06 2.45
C ALA A 141 0.22 28.26 3.19
N SER A 142 1.02 29.11 3.81
CA SER A 142 0.53 30.29 4.53
C SER A 142 -0.03 31.40 3.63
N THR A 143 0.23 31.39 2.31
CA THR A 143 -0.35 32.36 1.37
C THR A 143 -1.85 32.18 1.20
N ARG A 144 -2.38 30.96 1.46
CA ARG A 144 -3.80 30.57 1.38
C ARG A 144 -4.47 30.79 0.02
N ASP A 145 -3.70 31.11 -1.02
CA ASP A 145 -4.15 31.08 -2.41
C ASP A 145 -4.29 29.63 -2.89
N LEU A 146 -4.62 29.42 -4.16
CA LEU A 146 -4.81 28.08 -4.72
C LEU A 146 -3.53 27.24 -4.62
N GLU A 147 -2.36 27.85 -4.89
CA GLU A 147 -1.07 27.15 -4.76
C GLU A 147 -0.79 26.80 -3.29
N GLY A 148 -1.02 27.73 -2.37
CA GLY A 148 -0.85 27.51 -0.94
C GLY A 148 -1.70 26.35 -0.42
N LYS A 149 -2.97 26.29 -0.82
CA LYS A 149 -3.87 25.16 -0.49
C LYS A 149 -3.37 23.85 -1.09
N PHE A 150 -2.91 23.87 -2.33
CA PHE A 150 -2.32 22.68 -2.96
C PHE A 150 -1.07 22.20 -2.21
N ARG A 151 -0.20 23.13 -1.77
CA ARG A 151 0.99 22.79 -0.96
C ARG A 151 0.63 22.22 0.40
N HIS A 152 -0.44 22.71 1.02
CA HIS A 152 -0.98 22.15 2.26
C HIS A 152 -1.36 20.68 2.06
N ILE A 153 -2.19 20.39 1.07
CA ILE A 153 -2.62 19.00 0.76
C ILE A 153 -1.42 18.12 0.46
N TRP A 154 -0.53 18.58 -0.43
CA TRP A 154 0.65 17.82 -0.82
C TRP A 154 1.54 17.50 0.39
N SER A 155 1.73 18.45 1.30
CA SER A 155 2.50 18.21 2.51
C SER A 155 1.90 17.13 3.41
N ILE A 156 0.57 17.01 3.48
CA ILE A 156 -0.09 15.94 4.24
C ILE A 156 0.20 14.56 3.63
N PHE A 157 0.16 14.44 2.30
CA PHE A 157 0.48 13.18 1.63
C PHE A 157 1.94 12.77 1.85
N THR A 158 2.86 13.68 1.61
CA THR A 158 4.29 13.38 1.72
C THR A 158 4.73 13.11 3.16
N ILE A 159 4.20 13.84 4.14
CA ILE A 159 4.58 13.66 5.55
C ILE A 159 4.08 12.33 6.12
N LEU A 160 3.03 11.72 5.56
CA LEU A 160 2.58 10.39 5.95
C LEU A 160 3.62 9.33 5.58
N GLU A 161 4.17 9.41 4.38
CA GLU A 161 5.26 8.53 3.95
C GLU A 161 6.53 8.78 4.76
N ASP A 162 6.91 10.05 4.91
CA ASP A 162 8.12 10.43 5.67
C ASP A 162 8.03 10.09 7.15
N TYR A 163 6.84 9.96 7.74
CA TYR A 163 6.69 9.43 9.10
C TYR A 163 7.35 8.05 9.24
N PHE A 164 7.13 7.17 8.26
CA PHE A 164 7.70 5.82 8.24
C PHE A 164 9.17 5.86 7.88
N ILE A 165 9.55 6.57 6.84
CA ILE A 165 10.93 6.69 6.37
C ILE A 165 11.86 7.21 7.49
N PHE A 166 11.46 8.28 8.19
CA PHE A 166 12.25 8.86 9.28
C PHE A 166 12.41 7.93 10.48
N ARG A 167 11.58 6.91 10.61
CA ARG A 167 11.63 5.89 11.67
C ARG A 167 12.18 4.56 11.20
N GLU A 168 12.77 4.56 10.00
CA GLU A 168 13.29 3.34 9.35
C GLU A 168 12.23 2.24 9.22
N LEU A 169 10.97 2.65 9.05
CA LEU A 169 9.83 1.78 8.81
C LEU A 169 9.45 1.86 7.33
N ARG A 170 9.01 0.73 6.78
CA ARG A 170 8.53 0.73 5.40
C ARG A 170 7.10 1.25 5.31
N TYR A 171 6.90 2.25 4.44
CA TYR A 171 5.56 2.73 4.10
C TYR A 171 4.86 1.74 3.16
N GLN A 172 3.63 1.36 3.50
CA GLN A 172 2.84 0.37 2.77
C GLN A 172 1.48 0.92 2.30
N GLY A 173 1.44 2.22 1.97
CA GLY A 173 0.23 2.91 1.56
C GLY A 173 -0.61 3.44 2.73
N PRO A 174 -1.55 4.36 2.43
CA PRO A 174 -2.25 5.13 3.46
C PRO A 174 -3.12 4.26 4.39
N LYS A 175 -3.78 3.24 3.87
CA LYS A 175 -4.65 2.36 4.68
C LYS A 175 -3.87 1.67 5.81
N LYS A 176 -2.72 1.07 5.46
CA LYS A 176 -1.86 0.39 6.44
C LYS A 176 -1.16 1.39 7.36
N ALA A 177 -0.77 2.56 6.82
CA ALA A 177 -0.14 3.63 7.59
C ALA A 177 -1.06 4.15 8.70
N PHE A 178 -2.30 4.49 8.40
CA PHE A 178 -3.25 4.97 9.41
C PHE A 178 -3.59 3.89 10.45
N LYS A 179 -3.73 2.63 10.04
CA LYS A 179 -3.92 1.53 10.98
C LYS A 179 -2.72 1.31 11.91
N TYR A 180 -1.50 1.51 11.39
CA TYR A 180 -0.30 1.50 12.22
C TYR A 180 -0.31 2.64 13.24
N LEU A 181 -0.61 3.87 12.81
CA LEU A 181 -0.69 5.02 13.69
C LEU A 181 -1.76 4.85 14.78
N GLU A 182 -2.92 4.28 14.45
CA GLU A 182 -3.99 3.99 15.41
C GLU A 182 -3.48 3.18 16.60
N THR A 183 -2.58 2.23 16.35
CA THR A 183 -2.07 1.30 17.37
C THR A 183 -0.80 1.81 18.06
N HIS A 184 0.09 2.51 17.31
CA HIS A 184 1.45 2.79 17.76
C HIS A 184 1.72 4.27 18.05
N ASP A 185 0.96 5.19 17.41
CA ASP A 185 1.11 6.64 17.61
C ASP A 185 -0.23 7.38 17.41
N PRO A 186 -1.23 7.17 18.32
CA PRO A 186 -2.54 7.79 18.20
C PRO A 186 -2.51 9.31 18.22
N GLU A 187 -1.48 9.91 18.83
CA GLU A 187 -1.28 11.35 18.85
C GLU A 187 -1.01 11.89 17.44
N THR A 188 -0.11 11.25 16.71
CA THR A 188 0.16 11.60 15.30
C THR A 188 -1.05 11.36 14.42
N LEU A 189 -1.80 10.27 14.64
CA LEU A 189 -3.08 10.03 13.93
C LEU A 189 -4.06 11.19 14.14
N SER A 190 -4.23 11.66 15.38
CA SER A 190 -5.11 12.79 15.68
C SER A 190 -4.67 14.09 14.99
N LEU A 191 -3.36 14.31 14.81
CA LEU A 191 -2.84 15.46 14.07
C LEU A 191 -3.12 15.33 12.58
N PHE A 192 -3.03 14.14 11.99
CA PHE A 192 -3.44 13.87 10.60
C PHE A 192 -4.92 14.18 10.41
N ASP A 193 -5.79 13.66 11.29
CA ASP A 193 -7.23 13.90 11.22
C ASP A 193 -7.55 15.39 11.21
N LYS A 194 -6.96 16.16 12.12
CA LYS A 194 -7.13 17.63 12.20
C LYS A 194 -6.64 18.37 10.95
N ALA A 195 -5.51 17.95 10.38
CA ALA A 195 -4.93 18.58 9.20
C ALA A 195 -5.74 18.26 7.92
N ILE A 196 -6.29 17.05 7.82
CA ILE A 196 -7.10 16.61 6.68
C ILE A 196 -8.50 17.23 6.74
N THR A 197 -9.12 17.24 7.92
CA THR A 197 -10.52 17.71 8.08
C THR A 197 -10.65 19.22 7.81
N ASN A 198 -9.63 20.01 8.10
CA ASN A 198 -9.64 21.45 7.87
C ASN A 198 -8.36 21.92 7.17
N ILE A 199 -8.43 21.98 5.84
CA ILE A 199 -7.31 22.36 4.98
C ILE A 199 -6.87 23.84 5.16
N ASP A 200 -7.70 24.69 5.75
CA ASP A 200 -7.32 26.07 6.06
C ASP A 200 -6.63 26.20 7.44
N ASN A 201 -6.55 25.10 8.19
CA ASN A 201 -5.90 25.06 9.51
C ASN A 201 -4.39 24.85 9.40
N LEU A 202 -3.67 25.93 9.11
CA LEU A 202 -2.21 25.91 9.01
C LEU A 202 -1.52 25.49 10.33
N ASP A 203 -2.12 25.80 11.49
CA ASP A 203 -1.58 25.40 12.78
C ASP A 203 -1.60 23.87 12.95
N ALA A 204 -2.67 23.22 12.50
CA ALA A 204 -2.75 21.75 12.52
C ALA A 204 -1.67 21.13 11.62
N LEU A 205 -1.48 21.64 10.40
CA LEU A 205 -0.41 21.20 9.51
C LEU A 205 0.97 21.40 10.14
N ASN A 206 1.23 22.57 10.72
CA ASN A 206 2.50 22.88 11.38
C ASN A 206 2.79 21.92 12.54
N LYS A 207 1.78 21.65 13.38
CA LYS A 207 1.92 20.70 14.50
C LYS A 207 2.20 19.29 14.00
N LEU A 208 1.50 18.84 12.94
CA LEU A 208 1.73 17.54 12.32
C LEU A 208 3.16 17.42 11.80
N ILE A 209 3.60 18.37 10.99
CA ILE A 209 4.96 18.38 10.44
C ILE A 209 6.00 18.38 11.57
N THR A 210 5.84 19.28 12.55
CA THR A 210 6.75 19.36 13.70
C THR A 210 6.86 18.06 14.46
N ARG A 211 5.73 17.38 14.67
CA ARG A 211 5.68 16.06 15.35
C ARG A 211 6.41 14.99 14.57
N VAL A 212 6.18 14.92 13.24
CA VAL A 212 6.76 13.87 12.40
C VAL A 212 8.27 14.05 12.20
N ILE A 213 8.75 15.28 11.99
CA ILE A 213 10.19 15.56 11.79
C ILE A 213 11.00 15.52 13.09
N LYS A 214 10.37 15.56 14.26
CA LYS A 214 10.99 15.26 15.54
C LYS A 214 11.21 13.76 15.65
N ILE A 215 12.40 13.31 15.29
CA ILE A 215 12.80 11.94 15.52
C ILE A 215 13.33 11.88 16.95
N ASP A 216 12.56 11.31 17.87
CA ASP A 216 13.12 10.92 19.15
C ASP A 216 14.05 9.73 18.88
N LYS A 217 15.36 9.99 18.87
CA LYS A 217 16.34 8.90 18.80
C LYS A 217 16.10 8.01 20.03
N LYS A 218 15.63 6.78 19.78
CA LYS A 218 15.64 5.72 20.78
C LYS A 218 17.06 5.28 21.09
#